data_1b45024b3f1b522c3a2b4b31d90a2d8f
#
_entry.id   1b45024b3f1b522c3a2b4b31d90a2d8f
#
_cell.length_a   1.000
_cell.length_b   1.000
_cell.length_c   1.000
_cell.angle_alpha   90.00
_cell.angle_beta   90.00
_cell.angle_gamma   90.00
#
_symmetry.space_group_name_H-M   'P 1'
#
loop_
_entity.id
_entity.type
_entity.pdbx_description
1 polymer ?
#
loop_
_entity_poly.entity_id
_entity_poly.type
_entity_poly.pdbx_seq_one_letter_code
_entity_poly.pdbx_strand_id
1 'polypeptide(L)'
;YRFKEAKISPKTMTFRTRFSCEKEIASARLYVTALGIYELLLNGEKVGQDYFAPGFTSYRNQLQYQTYDVTDMLNDRNELLAVVGGGWAVGSFTYKRRNRVYAKRQALLGELRILYTDGTGETIGTNEEWEVTEEGNYKETEFYNGEVYDATVDLEKISWKKASFEQ
;
A
#
# COMPACT_ATOMS: atom_id res chain seq x y z
N TYR A 1 12.04 -20.80 23.71
CA TYR A 1 11.93 -19.49 23.06
C TYR A 1 10.86 -18.69 23.77
N ARG A 2 11.25 -17.75 24.65
CA ARG A 2 10.34 -16.77 25.23
C ARG A 2 10.13 -15.68 24.18
N PHE A 3 9.05 -15.78 23.41
CA PHE A 3 8.57 -14.64 22.65
C PHE A 3 7.96 -13.63 23.64
N LYS A 4 8.77 -12.70 24.06
CA LYS A 4 8.36 -11.55 24.88
C LYS A 4 7.72 -10.44 24.03
N GLU A 5 7.40 -10.71 22.77
CA GLU A 5 7.02 -9.69 21.82
C GLU A 5 5.53 -9.69 21.56
N ALA A 6 5.11 -8.64 21.98
CA ALA A 6 4.27 -7.62 21.42
C ALA A 6 2.90 -8.11 20.98
N LYS A 7 1.99 -8.06 21.91
CA LYS A 7 0.55 -8.05 21.67
C LYS A 7 0.07 -6.68 21.14
N ILE A 8 0.98 -5.79 20.73
CA ILE A 8 0.65 -4.50 20.15
C ILE A 8 0.51 -4.69 18.66
N SER A 9 -0.70 -4.44 18.15
CA SER A 9 -0.98 -4.43 16.71
C SER A 9 -0.03 -3.46 16.01
N PRO A 10 0.49 -3.82 14.82
CA PRO A 10 1.22 -2.85 14.01
C PRO A 10 0.25 -1.74 13.59
N LYS A 11 0.71 -0.50 13.67
CA LYS A 11 -0.06 0.63 13.14
C LYS A 11 -0.22 0.48 11.64
N THR A 12 -1.34 0.93 11.13
CA THR A 12 -1.55 1.02 9.69
C THR A 12 -0.64 2.11 9.12
N MET A 13 -0.02 1.83 7.98
CA MET A 13 0.81 2.78 7.26
C MET A 13 0.07 3.28 6.02
N THR A 14 0.11 4.57 5.79
CA THR A 14 -0.41 5.18 4.56
C THR A 14 0.75 5.71 3.75
N PHE A 15 0.87 5.26 2.51
CA PHE A 15 1.88 5.70 1.54
C PHE A 15 1.21 6.58 0.49
N ARG A 16 1.93 7.56 -0.02
CA ARG A 16 1.43 8.47 -1.04
C ARG A 16 2.53 8.86 -2.03
N THR A 17 2.14 9.00 -3.31
CA THR A 17 2.92 9.72 -4.33
C THR A 17 2.01 10.58 -5.17
N ARG A 18 2.56 11.69 -5.69
CA ARG A 18 1.87 12.59 -6.62
C ARG A 18 2.70 12.71 -7.90
N PHE A 19 2.02 12.67 -9.03
CA PHE A 19 2.67 12.72 -10.35
C PHE A 19 1.74 13.38 -11.37
N SER A 20 2.32 13.77 -12.54
CA SER A 20 1.58 14.38 -13.63
C SER A 20 1.74 13.55 -14.89
N CYS A 21 0.67 13.48 -15.70
CA CYS A 21 0.68 12.93 -17.04
C CYS A 21 0.47 14.09 -18.01
N GLU A 22 1.49 14.41 -18.81
CA GLU A 22 1.43 15.59 -19.72
C GLU A 22 0.94 15.24 -21.12
N LYS A 23 0.73 13.96 -21.40
CA LYS A 23 0.36 13.43 -22.72
C LYS A 23 -0.92 12.62 -22.64
N GLU A 24 -1.59 12.47 -23.77
CA GLU A 24 -2.76 11.62 -23.91
C GLU A 24 -2.42 10.16 -23.66
N ILE A 25 -3.14 9.54 -22.71
CA ILE A 25 -2.89 8.19 -22.24
C ILE A 25 -3.58 7.18 -23.14
N ALA A 26 -2.83 6.22 -23.68
CA ALA A 26 -3.36 5.10 -24.44
C ALA A 26 -3.73 3.91 -23.53
N SER A 27 -2.90 3.62 -22.52
CA SER A 27 -3.19 2.61 -21.50
C SER A 27 -2.31 2.78 -20.27
N ALA A 28 -2.81 2.34 -19.11
CA ALA A 28 -2.03 2.36 -17.89
C ALA A 28 -2.29 1.10 -17.05
N ARG A 29 -1.23 0.49 -16.54
CA ARG A 29 -1.31 -0.69 -15.67
C ARG A 29 -0.51 -0.50 -14.41
N LEU A 30 -1.15 -0.78 -13.27
CA LEU A 30 -0.56 -0.71 -11.95
C LEU A 30 -0.32 -2.13 -11.42
N TYR A 31 0.93 -2.44 -11.12
CA TYR A 31 1.38 -3.69 -10.51
C TYR A 31 1.72 -3.42 -9.06
N VAL A 32 1.13 -4.15 -8.11
CA VAL A 32 1.33 -3.87 -6.67
C VAL A 32 1.39 -5.14 -5.84
N THR A 33 2.27 -5.12 -4.86
CA THR A 33 2.33 -6.09 -3.76
C THR A 33 2.69 -5.39 -2.45
N ALA A 34 2.49 -6.08 -1.32
CA ALA A 34 2.86 -5.56 -0.02
C ALA A 34 3.30 -6.67 0.95
N LEU A 35 4.13 -6.31 1.91
CA LEU A 35 4.27 -7.05 3.16
C LEU A 35 3.22 -6.52 4.13
N GLY A 36 2.03 -7.12 4.10
CA GLY A 36 0.82 -6.69 4.78
C GLY A 36 -0.41 -7.01 3.93
N ILE A 37 -1.47 -6.28 4.15
CA ILE A 37 -2.64 -6.19 3.25
C ILE A 37 -2.80 -4.74 2.85
N TYR A 38 -3.26 -4.50 1.62
CA TYR A 38 -3.37 -3.13 1.13
C TYR A 38 -4.71 -2.83 0.48
N GLU A 39 -5.05 -1.55 0.51
CA GLU A 39 -6.06 -0.93 -0.35
C GLU A 39 -5.42 0.28 -1.04
N LEU A 40 -5.75 0.49 -2.31
CA LEU A 40 -5.23 1.57 -3.13
C LEU A 40 -6.35 2.53 -3.50
N LEU A 41 -6.02 3.82 -3.46
CA LEU A 41 -6.88 4.88 -4.02
C LEU A 41 -6.07 5.67 -5.03
N LEU A 42 -6.61 5.81 -6.23
CA LEU A 42 -6.07 6.68 -7.27
C LEU A 42 -7.06 7.82 -7.49
N ASN A 43 -6.59 9.05 -7.26
CA ASN A 43 -7.43 10.25 -7.33
C ASN A 43 -8.68 10.18 -6.43
N GLY A 44 -8.57 9.51 -5.28
CA GLY A 44 -9.65 9.32 -4.32
C GLY A 44 -10.60 8.15 -4.62
N GLU A 45 -10.44 7.48 -5.76
CA GLU A 45 -11.25 6.32 -6.13
C GLU A 45 -10.51 5.01 -5.84
N LYS A 46 -11.21 4.01 -5.33
CA LYS A 46 -10.63 2.69 -5.03
C LYS A 46 -10.17 1.99 -6.30
N VAL A 47 -8.93 1.49 -6.30
CA VAL A 47 -8.37 0.70 -7.38
C VAL A 47 -8.73 -0.78 -7.17
N GLY A 48 -9.41 -1.35 -8.16
CA GLY A 48 -9.82 -2.75 -8.15
C GLY A 48 -10.94 -3.06 -7.16
N GLN A 49 -11.26 -4.34 -7.03
CA GLN A 49 -12.33 -4.84 -6.16
C GLN A 49 -11.83 -5.89 -5.16
N ASP A 50 -10.51 -6.09 -5.11
CA ASP A 50 -9.91 -7.09 -4.24
C ASP A 50 -10.01 -6.68 -2.77
N TYR A 51 -10.19 -7.71 -1.92
CA TYR A 51 -10.07 -7.61 -0.48
C TYR A 51 -8.88 -8.43 -0.01
N PHE A 52 -8.17 -7.94 1.00
CA PHE A 52 -7.02 -8.61 1.60
C PHE A 52 -5.86 -8.88 0.62
N ALA A 53 -5.74 -8.05 -0.43
CA ALA A 53 -4.59 -8.12 -1.33
C ALA A 53 -3.27 -7.85 -0.57
N PRO A 54 -2.15 -8.49 -0.94
CA PRO A 54 -1.93 -9.39 -2.05
C PRO A 54 -2.31 -10.85 -1.75
N GLY A 55 -2.84 -11.18 -0.58
CA GLY A 55 -3.17 -12.52 -0.14
C GLY A 55 -2.08 -13.16 0.72
N PHE A 56 -2.35 -14.39 1.19
CA PHE A 56 -1.41 -15.17 1.99
C PHE A 56 -0.54 -16.08 1.12
N THR A 57 0.76 -16.02 1.34
CA THR A 57 1.73 -16.89 0.65
C THR A 57 2.84 -17.35 1.57
N SER A 58 3.75 -18.16 1.04
CA SER A 58 5.02 -18.46 1.70
C SER A 58 5.99 -17.28 1.50
N TYR A 59 5.83 -16.23 2.29
CA TYR A 59 6.55 -14.96 2.18
C TYR A 59 8.07 -15.04 2.10
N ARG A 60 8.66 -16.16 2.51
CA ARG A 60 10.10 -16.41 2.37
C ARG A 60 10.51 -16.82 0.95
N ASN A 61 9.55 -17.31 0.17
CA ASN A 61 9.81 -17.89 -1.15
C ASN A 61 9.07 -17.15 -2.27
N GLN A 62 7.91 -16.58 -1.97
CA GLN A 62 7.03 -16.01 -2.98
C GLN A 62 6.14 -14.92 -2.41
N LEU A 63 6.01 -13.84 -3.15
CA LEU A 63 4.97 -12.83 -2.97
C LEU A 63 4.05 -12.84 -4.18
N GLN A 64 2.75 -12.74 -3.95
CA GLN A 64 1.78 -12.45 -5.00
C GLN A 64 1.75 -10.95 -5.26
N TYR A 65 1.45 -10.56 -6.48
CA TYR A 65 1.13 -9.18 -6.82
C TYR A 65 -0.17 -9.15 -7.63
N GLN A 66 -0.88 -8.04 -7.57
CA GLN A 66 -2.06 -7.77 -8.38
C GLN A 66 -1.69 -6.83 -9.52
N THR A 67 -2.47 -6.94 -10.60
CA THR A 67 -2.37 -6.06 -11.76
C THR A 67 -3.72 -5.40 -11.99
N TYR A 68 -3.74 -4.08 -12.03
CA TYR A 68 -4.94 -3.29 -12.26
C TYR A 68 -4.80 -2.48 -13.54
N ASP A 69 -5.85 -2.50 -14.36
CA ASP A 69 -6.00 -1.52 -15.42
C ASP A 69 -6.53 -0.23 -14.77
N VAL A 70 -5.78 0.85 -14.89
CA VAL A 70 -6.10 2.15 -14.30
C VAL A 70 -6.15 3.26 -15.34
N THR A 71 -6.30 2.88 -16.62
CA THR A 71 -6.28 3.80 -17.76
C THR A 71 -7.26 4.95 -17.57
N ASP A 72 -8.52 4.60 -17.26
CA ASP A 72 -9.61 5.58 -17.12
C ASP A 72 -9.62 6.33 -15.78
N MET A 73 -8.72 5.96 -14.85
CA MET A 73 -8.60 6.59 -13.54
C MET A 73 -7.56 7.72 -13.49
N LEU A 74 -6.73 7.84 -14.55
CA LEU A 74 -5.67 8.84 -14.62
C LEU A 74 -6.16 10.17 -15.17
N ASN A 75 -5.63 11.26 -14.60
CA ASN A 75 -5.84 12.64 -15.01
C ASN A 75 -4.49 13.30 -15.32
N ASP A 76 -4.49 14.60 -15.66
CA ASP A 76 -3.25 15.39 -15.83
C ASP A 76 -2.43 15.44 -14.54
N ARG A 77 -3.10 15.50 -13.37
CA ARG A 77 -2.47 15.46 -12.05
C ARG A 77 -3.08 14.34 -11.24
N ASN A 78 -2.23 13.52 -10.64
CA ASN A 78 -2.64 12.30 -9.98
C ASN A 78 -2.06 12.19 -8.57
N GLU A 79 -2.84 11.58 -7.68
CA GLU A 79 -2.39 11.12 -6.38
C GLU A 79 -2.68 9.62 -6.27
N LEU A 80 -1.66 8.83 -6.02
CA LEU A 80 -1.80 7.42 -5.67
C LEU A 80 -1.52 7.27 -4.17
N LEU A 81 -2.50 6.77 -3.46
CA LEU A 81 -2.47 6.53 -2.02
C LEU A 81 -2.63 5.04 -1.76
N ALA A 82 -1.81 4.48 -0.88
CA ALA A 82 -1.89 3.09 -0.46
C ALA A 82 -2.00 3.01 1.06
N VAL A 83 -3.08 2.41 1.55
CA VAL A 83 -3.26 2.07 2.96
C VAL A 83 -2.77 0.64 3.15
N VAL A 84 -1.79 0.43 4.04
CA VAL A 84 -1.17 -0.89 4.27
C VAL A 84 -1.33 -1.29 5.73
N GLY A 85 -2.19 -2.27 5.95
CA GLY A 85 -2.39 -2.92 7.24
C GLY A 85 -1.40 -4.06 7.49
N GLY A 86 -1.38 -4.58 8.72
CA GLY A 86 -0.44 -5.65 9.11
C GLY A 86 -0.63 -6.96 8.35
N GLY A 87 -1.86 -7.33 8.07
CA GLY A 87 -2.20 -8.56 7.36
C GLY A 87 -1.55 -9.82 7.96
N TRP A 88 -1.27 -10.81 7.13
CA TRP A 88 -0.59 -12.04 7.58
C TRP A 88 0.91 -11.87 7.75
N ALA A 89 1.53 -10.92 7.03
CA ALA A 89 2.98 -10.75 7.06
C ALA A 89 3.47 -10.14 8.37
N VAL A 90 2.77 -9.12 8.86
CA VAL A 90 3.17 -8.30 10.01
C VAL A 90 2.13 -8.32 11.12
N GLY A 91 0.85 -8.42 10.77
CA GLY A 91 -0.27 -8.41 11.71
C GLY A 91 -0.36 -9.65 12.58
N SER A 92 -1.35 -9.66 13.45
CA SER A 92 -1.61 -10.79 14.36
C SER A 92 -2.07 -12.00 13.57
N PHE A 93 -1.30 -13.07 13.68
CA PHE A 93 -1.54 -14.31 12.97
C PHE A 93 -1.32 -15.51 13.90
N THR A 94 -2.00 -16.61 13.65
CA THR A 94 -1.99 -17.83 14.42
C THR A 94 -2.88 -17.81 15.67
N TYR A 95 -3.16 -18.99 16.21
CA TYR A 95 -3.97 -19.20 17.43
C TYR A 95 -3.47 -18.38 18.64
N LYS A 96 -2.15 -18.15 18.74
CA LYS A 96 -1.55 -17.36 19.82
C LYS A 96 -1.47 -15.87 19.53
N ARG A 97 -2.10 -15.40 18.45
CA ARG A 97 -2.08 -14.00 18.00
C ARG A 97 -0.66 -13.41 17.95
N ARG A 98 0.28 -14.16 17.42
CA ARG A 98 1.64 -13.67 17.20
C ARG A 98 1.62 -12.73 16.01
N ASN A 99 2.27 -11.59 16.14
CA ASN A 99 2.50 -10.67 15.04
C ASN A 99 3.98 -10.68 14.61
N ARG A 100 4.27 -10.02 13.50
CA ARG A 100 5.62 -9.91 12.91
C ARG A 100 6.28 -11.27 12.66
N VAL A 101 5.47 -12.23 12.19
CA VAL A 101 5.92 -13.61 11.96
C VAL A 101 6.83 -13.70 10.74
N TYR A 102 6.50 -12.97 9.68
CA TYR A 102 7.21 -13.03 8.41
C TYR A 102 7.98 -11.74 8.09
N ALA A 103 7.52 -10.60 8.57
CA ALA A 103 8.18 -9.32 8.41
C ALA A 103 8.10 -8.49 9.70
N LYS A 104 9.06 -7.59 9.91
CA LYS A 104 9.11 -6.73 11.10
C LYS A 104 8.18 -5.53 10.97
N ARG A 105 7.98 -5.05 9.74
CA ARG A 105 7.12 -3.90 9.41
C ARG A 105 6.47 -4.09 8.05
N GLN A 106 5.45 -3.31 7.78
CA GLN A 106 4.80 -3.27 6.47
C GLN A 106 5.76 -2.69 5.43
N ALA A 107 5.57 -3.11 4.17
CA ALA A 107 6.24 -2.54 3.03
C ALA A 107 5.30 -2.57 1.82
N LEU A 108 5.48 -1.63 0.92
CA LEU A 108 4.76 -1.51 -0.35
C LEU A 108 5.75 -1.56 -1.50
N LEU A 109 5.44 -2.34 -2.52
CA LEU A 109 6.13 -2.33 -3.80
C LEU A 109 5.10 -2.18 -4.91
N GLY A 110 5.23 -1.15 -5.71
CA GLY A 110 4.33 -0.88 -6.82
C GLY A 110 5.06 -0.29 -8.02
N GLU A 111 4.50 -0.53 -9.19
CA GLU A 111 4.97 0.00 -10.45
C GLU A 111 3.77 0.34 -11.33
N LEU A 112 3.62 1.61 -11.68
CA LEU A 112 2.64 2.10 -12.65
C LEU A 112 3.35 2.29 -13.99
N ARG A 113 2.89 1.57 -15.02
CA ARG A 113 3.34 1.71 -16.40
C ARG A 113 2.28 2.44 -17.20
N ILE A 114 2.66 3.53 -17.82
CA ILE A 114 1.80 4.36 -18.66
C ILE A 114 2.33 4.31 -20.09
N LEU A 115 1.46 4.00 -21.04
CA LEU A 115 1.73 4.11 -22.48
C LEU A 115 0.92 5.29 -23.02
N TYR A 116 1.57 6.18 -23.72
CA TYR A 116 0.94 7.34 -24.35
C TYR A 116 0.57 7.06 -25.81
N THR A 117 -0.38 7.83 -26.35
CA THR A 117 -0.87 7.66 -27.72
C THR A 117 0.22 7.95 -28.78
N ASP A 118 1.26 8.73 -28.42
CA ASP A 118 2.42 8.97 -29.27
C ASP A 118 3.43 7.79 -29.31
N GLY A 119 3.14 6.69 -28.61
CA GLY A 119 3.97 5.50 -28.52
C GLY A 119 5.10 5.58 -27.48
N THR A 120 5.25 6.71 -26.78
CA THR A 120 6.18 6.82 -25.65
C THR A 120 5.57 6.21 -24.39
N GLY A 121 6.41 5.86 -23.42
CA GLY A 121 5.94 5.30 -22.15
C GLY A 121 6.67 5.90 -20.97
N GLU A 122 6.03 5.80 -19.81
CA GLU A 122 6.57 6.23 -18.53
C GLU A 122 6.34 5.14 -17.48
N THR A 123 7.26 5.05 -16.51
CA THR A 123 7.15 4.12 -15.39
C THR A 123 7.35 4.87 -14.08
N ILE A 124 6.39 4.77 -13.19
CA ILE A 124 6.41 5.36 -11.86
C ILE A 124 6.45 4.21 -10.84
N GLY A 125 7.62 3.98 -10.23
CA GLY A 125 7.82 2.95 -9.22
C GLY A 125 7.83 3.51 -7.80
N THR A 126 7.62 2.63 -6.81
CA THR A 126 7.89 2.98 -5.41
C THR A 126 9.38 3.26 -5.22
N ASN A 127 9.68 4.39 -4.60
CA ASN A 127 11.03 4.85 -4.33
C ASN A 127 11.07 5.74 -3.08
N GLU A 128 12.22 6.33 -2.78
CA GLU A 128 12.42 7.20 -1.61
C GLU A 128 11.72 8.56 -1.71
N GLU A 129 11.18 8.92 -2.88
CA GLU A 129 10.40 10.14 -3.04
C GLU A 129 8.96 10.00 -2.55
N TRP A 130 8.47 8.77 -2.39
CA TRP A 130 7.17 8.53 -1.77
C TRP A 130 7.15 9.03 -0.34
N GLU A 131 5.97 9.40 0.10
CA GLU A 131 5.72 9.83 1.48
C GLU A 131 4.98 8.72 2.24
N VAL A 132 5.23 8.63 3.54
CA VAL A 132 4.60 7.66 4.42
C VAL A 132 4.21 8.30 5.75
N THR A 133 3.08 7.87 6.28
CA THR A 133 2.59 8.27 7.60
C THR A 133 1.95 7.11 8.36
N GLU A 134 2.01 7.16 9.70
CA GLU A 134 1.24 6.33 10.61
C GLU A 134 0.05 7.10 11.22
N GLU A 135 -0.16 8.35 10.80
CA GLU A 135 -1.19 9.25 11.33
C GLU A 135 -2.44 9.30 10.44
N GLY A 136 -2.53 8.45 9.40
CA GLY A 136 -3.67 8.38 8.49
C GLY A 136 -5.01 8.06 9.16
N ASN A 137 -6.07 8.02 8.38
CA ASN A 137 -7.44 7.72 8.84
C ASN A 137 -7.56 6.33 9.48
N TYR A 138 -6.90 5.33 8.92
CA TYR A 138 -6.87 3.98 9.46
C TYR A 138 -5.81 3.87 10.54
N LYS A 139 -6.22 3.75 11.80
CA LYS A 139 -5.34 3.62 12.96
C LYS A 139 -4.87 2.19 13.17
N GLU A 140 -5.78 1.25 13.00
CA GLU A 140 -5.54 -0.19 13.09
C GLU A 140 -6.32 -0.92 12.00
N THR A 141 -5.73 -1.96 11.43
CA THR A 141 -6.37 -2.89 10.49
C THR A 141 -5.84 -4.29 10.76
N GLU A 142 -6.61 -5.09 11.43
CA GLU A 142 -6.22 -6.42 11.92
C GLU A 142 -7.32 -7.44 11.74
N PHE A 143 -7.00 -8.66 11.33
CA PHE A 143 -7.98 -9.73 11.13
C PHE A 143 -8.78 -10.08 12.38
N TYR A 144 -8.14 -10.04 13.55
CA TYR A 144 -8.76 -10.45 14.81
C TYR A 144 -9.30 -9.30 15.64
N ASN A 145 -8.76 -8.12 15.46
CA ASN A 145 -9.13 -6.94 16.25
C ASN A 145 -10.07 -6.01 15.48
N GLY A 146 -10.18 -6.22 14.16
CA GLY A 146 -10.98 -5.38 13.29
C GLY A 146 -10.23 -4.12 12.86
N GLU A 147 -10.98 -3.10 12.59
CA GLU A 147 -10.51 -1.84 12.03
C GLU A 147 -10.89 -0.67 12.94
N VAL A 148 -9.97 0.26 13.11
CA VAL A 148 -10.22 1.54 13.76
C VAL A 148 -9.99 2.64 12.73
N TYR A 149 -11.07 3.32 12.35
CA TYR A 149 -11.07 4.40 11.38
C TYR A 149 -11.46 5.73 12.04
N ASP A 150 -10.68 6.75 11.78
CA ASP A 150 -10.92 8.12 12.25
C ASP A 150 -11.20 9.04 11.05
N ALA A 151 -12.49 9.31 10.83
CA ALA A 151 -12.96 10.16 9.74
C ALA A 151 -12.59 11.66 9.91
N THR A 152 -12.10 12.05 11.08
CA THR A 152 -11.72 13.46 11.35
C THR A 152 -10.33 13.81 10.86
N VAL A 153 -9.53 12.80 10.49
CA VAL A 153 -8.17 13.02 9.99
C VAL A 153 -8.20 13.64 8.61
N ASP A 154 -7.56 14.77 8.48
CA ASP A 154 -7.31 15.46 7.21
C ASP A 154 -5.88 15.14 6.75
N LEU A 155 -5.76 14.34 5.70
CA LEU A 155 -4.47 13.87 5.19
C LEU A 155 -3.55 15.01 4.71
N GLU A 156 -4.10 16.20 4.43
CA GLU A 156 -3.29 17.37 4.06
C GLU A 156 -2.71 18.11 5.28
N LYS A 157 -3.19 17.81 6.49
CA LYS A 157 -2.77 18.49 7.73
C LYS A 157 -1.90 17.64 8.65
N ILE A 158 -1.71 16.37 8.33
CA ILE A 158 -0.87 15.46 9.13
C ILE A 158 0.59 15.49 8.68
N SER A 159 1.46 14.91 9.49
CA SER A 159 2.88 14.82 9.17
C SER A 159 3.17 13.65 8.24
N TRP A 160 3.89 13.92 7.17
CA TRP A 160 4.40 12.93 6.24
C TRP A 160 5.93 12.87 6.31
N LYS A 161 6.49 11.68 6.16
CA LYS A 161 7.93 11.44 6.08
C LYS A 161 8.26 10.84 4.74
N LYS A 162 9.47 11.03 4.25
CA LYS A 162 9.95 10.29 3.09
C LYS A 162 10.01 8.80 3.39
N ALA A 163 9.61 8.00 2.44
CA ALA A 163 9.71 6.55 2.54
C ALA A 163 11.20 6.14 2.62
N SER A 164 11.47 5.04 3.31
CA SER A 164 12.80 4.43 3.32
C SER A 164 12.79 3.18 2.47
N PHE A 165 13.84 2.99 1.69
CA PHE A 165 14.07 1.78 0.93
C PHE A 165 15.02 0.88 1.74
N GLU A 166 14.55 -0.31 2.13
CA GLU A 166 15.40 -1.35 2.74
C GLU A 166 15.70 -2.41 1.68
N GLN A 167 16.98 -2.61 1.38
CA GLN A 167 17.48 -3.69 0.51
C GLN A 167 17.51 -5.02 1.28
#